data_afc0be3212debe8fa00fe4379b65c17c
#
_entry.id   afc0be3212debe8fa00fe4379b65c17c
#
_cell.length_a   1.000
_cell.length_b   1.000
_cell.length_c   1.000
_cell.angle_alpha   90.00
_cell.angle_beta   90.00
_cell.angle_gamma   90.00
#
_symmetry.space_group_name_H-M   'P 1'
#
loop_
_entity.id
_entity.type
_entity.pdbx_description
1 polymer ?
#
loop_
_entity_poly.entity_id
_entity_poly.type
_entity_poly.pdbx_seq_one_letter_code
_entity_poly.pdbx_strand_id
1 'polypeptide(L)'
;MNYKTIKDYNFSHVLVDPPRSGLTANVIDIIKKFNNIIYISCDYITYERDIRLLKNFKIKEIEIFDQFPNTRHLEIVSLLTYRKNT
;
A
#
# COMPACT_ATOMS: atom_id res chain seq x y z
N MET A 1 9.96 -0.43 7.82
CA MET A 1 10.45 -1.12 6.62
C MET A 1 11.81 -0.58 6.23
N ASN A 2 12.71 -1.45 5.89
CA ASN A 2 14.07 -1.09 5.54
C ASN A 2 14.22 -1.13 4.01
N TYR A 3 14.50 0.00 3.39
CA TYR A 3 14.64 0.10 1.94
C TYR A 3 15.77 -0.74 1.38
N LYS A 4 16.82 -0.92 2.16
CA LYS A 4 17.95 -1.73 1.76
C LYS A 4 17.53 -3.17 1.51
N THR A 5 16.66 -3.69 2.37
CA THR A 5 16.14 -5.05 2.23
C THR A 5 15.34 -5.20 0.93
N ILE A 6 14.55 -4.19 0.58
CA ILE A 6 13.76 -4.23 -0.65
C ILE A 6 14.65 -4.29 -1.89
N LYS A 7 15.75 -3.54 -1.86
CA LYS A 7 16.67 -3.52 -3.02
C LYS A 7 17.45 -4.81 -3.20
N ASP A 8 17.76 -5.48 -2.09
CA ASP A 8 18.57 -6.68 -2.12
C ASP A 8 17.81 -7.92 -2.59
N TYR A 9 16.48 -7.82 -2.60
CA TYR A 9 15.64 -8.94 -2.99
C TYR A 9 14.84 -8.57 -4.24
N ASN A 10 14.94 -9.42 -5.25
CA ASN A 10 14.22 -9.22 -6.50
C ASN A 10 12.80 -9.77 -6.38
N PHE A 11 12.01 -9.19 -5.49
CA PHE A 11 10.63 -9.61 -5.26
C PHE A 11 9.67 -8.96 -6.25
N SER A 12 8.66 -9.70 -6.65
CA SER A 12 7.57 -9.15 -7.44
C SER A 12 6.59 -8.34 -6.59
N HIS A 13 6.67 -8.47 -5.27
CA HIS A 13 5.75 -7.83 -4.33
C HIS A 13 6.53 -6.99 -3.32
N VAL A 14 5.92 -5.90 -2.88
CA VAL A 14 6.43 -5.11 -1.77
C VAL A 14 5.30 -4.88 -0.78
N LEU A 15 5.62 -4.96 0.51
CA LEU A 15 4.65 -4.71 1.58
C LEU A 15 4.94 -3.35 2.19
N VAL A 16 3.92 -2.52 2.32
CA VAL A 16 4.03 -1.21 2.94
C VAL A 16 2.97 -1.04 4.01
N ASP A 17 3.36 -0.44 5.11
CA ASP A 17 2.49 -0.12 6.24
C ASP A 17 2.81 1.31 6.67
N PRO A 18 2.30 2.31 5.95
CA PRO A 18 2.70 3.69 6.17
C PRO A 18 2.08 4.26 7.44
N PRO A 19 2.69 5.30 8.02
CA PRO A 19 2.09 6.02 9.13
C PRO A 19 0.87 6.81 8.68
N ARG A 20 0.17 7.43 9.63
CA ARG A 20 -1.03 8.23 9.32
C ARG A 20 -0.76 9.39 8.38
N SER A 21 0.46 9.87 8.34
CA SER A 21 0.85 10.90 7.37
C SER A 21 0.85 10.40 5.93
N GLY A 22 0.84 9.08 5.75
CA GLY A 22 0.80 8.46 4.44
C GLY A 22 2.19 8.27 3.84
N LEU A 23 2.20 7.88 2.59
CA LEU A 23 3.45 7.62 1.87
C LEU A 23 4.12 8.94 1.49
N THR A 24 5.44 8.98 1.63
CA THR A 24 6.23 10.10 1.13
C THR A 24 6.51 9.92 -0.36
N ALA A 25 6.88 11.00 -1.04
CA ALA A 25 7.21 10.93 -2.45
C ALA A 25 8.35 9.95 -2.72
N ASN A 26 9.35 9.91 -1.82
CA ASN A 26 10.47 8.99 -1.98
C ASN A 26 10.04 7.53 -1.89
N VAL A 27 9.15 7.23 -0.97
CA VAL A 27 8.63 5.86 -0.81
C VAL A 27 7.80 5.47 -2.03
N ILE A 28 6.96 6.39 -2.51
CA ILE A 28 6.16 6.14 -3.71
C ILE A 28 7.06 5.82 -4.90
N ASP A 29 8.13 6.56 -5.07
CA ASP A 29 9.08 6.32 -6.16
C ASP A 29 9.72 4.94 -6.09
N ILE A 30 9.90 4.42 -4.89
CA ILE A 30 10.49 3.08 -4.70
C ILE A 30 9.44 2.00 -4.97
N ILE A 31 8.27 2.11 -4.36
CA ILE A 31 7.28 1.05 -4.44
C ILE A 31 6.62 0.93 -5.80
N LYS A 32 6.53 2.02 -6.55
CA LYS A 32 5.91 1.97 -7.88
C LYS A 32 6.76 1.20 -8.90
N LYS A 33 7.99 0.84 -8.55
CA LYS A 33 8.83 -0.02 -9.38
C LYS A 33 8.44 -1.47 -9.28
N PHE A 34 7.63 -1.84 -8.29
CA PHE A 34 7.13 -3.20 -8.13
C PHE A 34 5.83 -3.37 -8.88
N ASN A 35 5.58 -4.59 -9.35
CA ASN A 35 4.34 -4.90 -10.04
C ASN A 35 3.16 -5.08 -9.08
N ASN A 36 3.45 -5.43 -7.85
CA ASN A 36 2.42 -5.68 -6.84
C ASN A 36 2.80 -5.02 -5.53
N ILE A 37 1.84 -4.33 -4.94
CA ILE A 37 2.02 -3.66 -3.65
C ILE A 37 0.99 -4.22 -2.68
N ILE A 38 1.45 -4.70 -1.53
CA ILE A 38 0.57 -5.07 -0.43
C ILE A 38 0.55 -3.86 0.52
N TYR A 39 -0.58 -3.18 0.56
CA TYR A 39 -0.73 -1.94 1.32
C TYR A 39 -1.60 -2.21 2.54
N ILE A 40 -1.05 -1.93 3.72
CA ILE A 40 -1.74 -2.09 5.00
C ILE A 40 -1.92 -0.71 5.61
N SER A 41 -3.15 -0.37 5.96
CA SER A 41 -3.44 0.93 6.56
C SER A 41 -4.43 0.78 7.71
N CYS A 42 -4.23 1.58 8.74
CA CYS A 42 -5.19 1.68 9.84
C CYS A 42 -6.04 2.94 9.72
N ASP A 43 -5.90 3.69 8.65
CA ASP A 43 -6.61 4.96 8.44
C ASP A 43 -7.16 5.02 7.02
N TYR A 44 -8.49 5.08 6.92
CA TYR A 44 -9.17 5.10 5.63
C TYR A 44 -8.82 6.34 4.82
N ILE A 45 -8.69 7.48 5.47
CA ILE A 45 -8.41 8.75 4.78
C ILE A 45 -7.01 8.70 4.15
N THR A 46 -6.03 8.23 4.92
CA THR A 46 -4.67 8.06 4.42
C THR A 46 -4.63 7.05 3.27
N TYR A 47 -5.36 5.95 3.43
CA TYR A 47 -5.43 4.91 2.40
C TYR A 47 -5.96 5.50 1.09
N GLU A 48 -7.07 6.21 1.15
CA GLU A 48 -7.68 6.78 -0.05
C GLU A 48 -6.74 7.76 -0.74
N ARG A 49 -6.07 8.61 0.05
CA ARG A 49 -5.12 9.56 -0.50
C ARG A 49 -3.96 8.88 -1.21
N ASP A 50 -3.38 7.86 -0.58
CA ASP A 50 -2.23 7.16 -1.14
C ASP A 50 -2.62 6.35 -2.38
N ILE A 51 -3.80 5.75 -2.40
CA ILE A 51 -4.28 5.04 -3.58
C ILE A 51 -4.41 5.99 -4.77
N ARG A 52 -4.84 7.21 -4.53
CA ARG A 52 -4.92 8.22 -5.60
C ARG A 52 -3.56 8.59 -6.16
N LEU A 53 -2.51 8.53 -5.32
CA LEU A 53 -1.15 8.81 -5.77
C LEU A 53 -0.56 7.65 -6.58
N LEU A 54 -1.08 6.46 -6.40
CA LEU A 54 -0.64 5.26 -7.12
C LEU A 54 -1.54 5.00 -8.32
N LYS A 55 -1.60 5.98 -9.22
CA LYS A 55 -2.54 5.99 -10.34
C LYS A 55 -2.40 4.82 -11.30
N ASN A 56 -1.20 4.29 -11.44
CA ASN A 56 -0.93 3.21 -12.36
C ASN A 56 -1.20 1.83 -11.76
N PHE A 57 -1.74 1.79 -10.55
CA PHE A 57 -2.09 0.57 -9.87
C PHE A 57 -3.60 0.46 -9.72
N LYS A 58 -4.09 -0.77 -9.77
CA LYS A 58 -5.50 -1.06 -9.50
C LYS A 58 -5.60 -1.92 -8.24
N ILE A 59 -6.70 -1.81 -7.55
CA ILE A 59 -6.97 -2.65 -6.39
C ILE A 59 -7.43 -4.01 -6.91
N LYS A 60 -6.61 -5.03 -6.69
CA LYS A 60 -6.95 -6.39 -7.08
C LYS A 60 -7.77 -7.08 -5.99
N GLU A 61 -7.36 -6.89 -4.74
CA GLU A 61 -8.07 -7.43 -3.59
C GLU A 61 -8.02 -6.42 -2.46
N ILE A 62 -9.07 -6.39 -1.66
CA ILE A 62 -9.13 -5.54 -0.48
C ILE A 62 -9.91 -6.27 0.60
N GLU A 63 -9.37 -6.23 1.83
CA GLU A 63 -10.06 -6.74 3.00
C GLU A 63 -10.00 -5.70 4.10
N ILE A 64 -11.10 -5.54 4.81
CA ILE A 64 -11.21 -4.58 5.89
C ILE A 64 -11.50 -5.36 7.16
N PHE A 65 -10.62 -5.18 8.16
CA PHE A 65 -10.75 -5.84 9.45
C PHE A 65 -11.18 -4.82 10.48
N ASP A 66 -12.34 -5.03 11.07
CA ASP A 66 -12.84 -4.23 12.16
C ASP A 66 -12.58 -4.99 13.46
N GLN A 67 -11.41 -4.77 14.04
CA GLN A 67 -10.95 -5.54 15.17
C GLN A 67 -11.72 -5.23 16.47
N PHE A 68 -12.23 -4.01 16.57
CA PHE A 68 -12.94 -3.58 17.78
C PHE A 68 -14.20 -2.82 17.38
N PRO A 69 -15.37 -3.43 17.52
CA PRO A 69 -16.62 -2.83 17.03
C PRO A 69 -16.94 -1.46 17.63
N ASN A 70 -16.40 -1.17 18.81
CA ASN A 70 -16.68 0.08 19.50
C ASN A 70 -15.56 1.10 19.38
N THR A 71 -14.57 0.84 18.54
CA THR A 71 -13.44 1.75 18.35
C THR A 71 -13.32 2.11 16.88
N ARG A 72 -12.58 3.17 16.60
CA ARG A 72 -12.32 3.60 15.22
C ARG A 72 -11.15 2.85 14.59
N HIS A 73 -10.69 1.79 15.24
CA HIS A 73 -9.55 1.04 14.73
C HIS A 73 -10.01 0.08 13.64
N LEU A 74 -9.67 0.46 12.44
CA LEU A 74 -9.95 -0.28 11.23
C LEU A 74 -8.62 -0.65 10.60
N GLU A 75 -8.50 -1.86 10.09
CA GLU A 75 -7.32 -2.24 9.34
C GLU A 75 -7.71 -2.63 7.93
N ILE A 76 -7.08 -1.98 6.98
CA ILE A 76 -7.31 -2.21 5.55
C ILE A 76 -6.08 -2.91 5.01
N VAL A 77 -6.29 -4.08 4.39
CA VAL A 77 -5.23 -4.80 3.69
C VAL A 77 -5.64 -4.90 2.24
N SER A 78 -4.84 -4.35 1.35
CA SER A 78 -5.16 -4.38 -0.06
C SER A 78 -3.97 -4.84 -0.88
N LEU A 79 -4.28 -5.52 -1.97
CA LEU A 79 -3.30 -5.91 -2.98
C LEU A 79 -3.50 -5.03 -4.20
N LEU A 80 -2.49 -4.26 -4.53
CA LEU A 80 -2.49 -3.38 -5.68
C LEU A 80 -1.63 -3.98 -6.77
N THR A 81 -2.11 -3.97 -7.99
CA THR A 81 -1.40 -4.54 -9.13
C THR A 81 -1.23 -3.48 -10.19
N TYR A 82 -0.04 -3.41 -10.77
CA TYR A 82 0.26 -2.46 -11.82
C TYR A 82 -0.64 -2.68 -13.03
N ARG A 83 -1.21 -1.60 -13.53
CA ARG A 83 -2.03 -1.65 -14.73
C ARG A 83 -1.13 -1.69 -15.95
N LYS A 84 -1.19 -2.77 -16.69
CA LYS A 84 -0.48 -2.84 -17.96
C LYS A 84 -1.34 -2.20 -19.02
N ASN A 85 -0.77 -1.25 -19.73
CA ASN A 85 -1.42 -0.71 -20.91
C ASN A 85 -1.32 -1.73 -22.03
N THR A 86 -2.42 -2.36 -22.29
CA THR A 86 -2.52 -3.22 -23.45
C THR A 86 -3.37 -2.57 -24.50
#